data_fd169024819989c51fb8bbecbb435a9b
#
_entry.id   fd169024819989c51fb8bbecbb435a9b
#
_cell.length_a   1.000
_cell.length_b   1.000
_cell.length_c   1.000
_cell.angle_alpha   90.00
_cell.angle_beta   90.00
_cell.angle_gamma   90.00
#
_symmetry.space_group_name_H-M   'P 1'
#
loop_
_entity.id
_entity.type
_entity.pdbx_description
1 polymer ?
#
loop_
_entity_poly.entity_id
_entity_poly.type
_entity_poly.pdbx_seq_one_letter_code
_entity_poly.pdbx_strand_id
1 'polypeptide(L)'
;MQKTSWKQIEVEPLNPGLTRQMLHGEKLSFARMQLKNGTVVPRHQHINEQLTVVTEGALRFCFDDREILVGKDEIILIPSDVPHSAEAIGDSETLEIFAPCREDWKTQKDDYLRAKK
;
A
#
# COMPACT_ATOMS: atom_id res chain seq x y z
N MET A 1 3.29 25.01 3.67
CA MET A 1 2.71 24.36 2.47
C MET A 1 3.81 23.79 1.59
N GLN A 2 3.52 22.66 0.96
CA GLN A 2 4.51 21.95 0.16
C GLN A 2 3.84 21.41 -1.10
N LYS A 3 4.45 21.66 -2.26
CA LYS A 3 4.01 21.12 -3.54
C LYS A 3 5.07 20.17 -4.08
N THR A 4 4.68 19.02 -4.58
CA THR A 4 5.58 18.07 -5.21
C THR A 4 4.88 17.33 -6.34
N SER A 5 5.55 16.37 -6.95
CA SER A 5 4.98 15.48 -7.94
C SER A 5 5.62 14.10 -7.80
N TRP A 6 4.99 13.08 -8.36
CA TRP A 6 5.56 11.73 -8.34
C TRP A 6 6.95 11.67 -8.97
N LYS A 7 7.23 12.52 -9.95
CA LYS A 7 8.55 12.58 -10.59
C LYS A 7 9.65 13.02 -9.63
N GLN A 8 9.30 13.75 -8.57
CA GLN A 8 10.23 14.28 -7.59
C GLN A 8 10.35 13.41 -6.34
N ILE A 9 9.53 12.39 -6.21
CA ILE A 9 9.55 11.46 -5.08
C ILE A 9 10.28 10.20 -5.48
N GLU A 10 11.27 9.83 -4.67
CA GLU A 10 12.07 8.65 -4.92
C GLU A 10 11.21 7.39 -5.00
N VAL A 11 11.48 6.56 -6.01
CA VAL A 11 10.86 5.23 -6.14
C VAL A 11 11.69 4.25 -5.33
N GLU A 12 11.08 3.62 -4.33
CA GLU A 12 11.72 2.60 -3.51
C GLU A 12 11.41 1.21 -4.08
N PRO A 13 12.41 0.47 -4.58
CA PRO A 13 12.19 -0.93 -4.94
C PRO A 13 12.21 -1.78 -3.66
N LEU A 14 11.05 -2.29 -3.26
CA LEU A 14 10.93 -3.07 -2.02
C LEU A 14 11.22 -4.55 -2.24
N ASN A 15 10.74 -5.08 -3.37
CA ASN A 15 11.03 -6.43 -3.82
C ASN A 15 10.85 -6.46 -5.35
N PRO A 16 11.15 -7.58 -6.05
CA PRO A 16 11.09 -7.60 -7.52
C PRO A 16 9.73 -7.24 -8.12
N GLY A 17 8.64 -7.38 -7.37
CA GLY A 17 7.30 -7.09 -7.86
C GLY A 17 6.68 -5.82 -7.30
N LEU A 18 7.36 -5.10 -6.39
CA LEU A 18 6.72 -4.03 -5.64
C LEU A 18 7.62 -2.80 -5.53
N THR A 19 7.11 -1.67 -5.97
CA THR A 19 7.75 -0.36 -5.75
C THR A 19 6.81 0.57 -5.00
N ARG A 20 7.38 1.52 -4.29
CA ARG A 20 6.65 2.46 -3.46
C ARG A 20 7.22 3.87 -3.59
N GLN A 21 6.34 4.85 -3.67
CA GLN A 21 6.66 6.26 -3.51
C GLN A 21 5.82 6.80 -2.36
N MET A 22 6.41 7.60 -1.48
CA MET A 22 5.70 8.08 -0.28
C MET A 22 5.90 9.56 -0.03
N LEU A 23 4.85 10.18 0.47
CA LEU A 23 4.88 11.53 1.03
C LEU A 23 4.26 11.47 2.43
N HIS A 24 4.99 11.92 3.43
CA HIS A 24 4.51 11.97 4.81
C HIS A 24 4.17 13.40 5.21
N GLY A 25 2.94 13.60 5.68
CA GLY A 25 2.54 14.81 6.36
C GLY A 25 2.70 14.68 7.86
N GLU A 26 2.16 15.61 8.60
CA GLU A 26 2.17 15.55 10.06
C GLU A 26 1.22 14.46 10.59
N LYS A 27 0.05 14.32 9.95
CA LYS A 27 -1.03 13.44 10.44
C LYS A 27 -1.40 12.32 9.48
N LEU A 28 -0.75 12.26 8.32
CA LEU A 28 -1.06 11.24 7.33
C LEU A 28 0.16 10.88 6.50
N SER A 29 0.10 9.71 5.88
CA SER A 29 1.04 9.29 4.86
C SER A 29 0.28 9.01 3.57
N PHE A 30 0.84 9.42 2.45
CA PHE A 30 0.28 9.18 1.12
C PHE A 30 1.28 8.36 0.31
N ALA A 31 0.82 7.26 -0.28
CA ALA A 31 1.69 6.36 -1.00
C ALA A 31 1.13 6.04 -2.39
N ARG A 32 2.04 5.84 -3.33
CA ARG A 32 1.76 5.24 -4.62
C ARG A 32 2.52 3.93 -4.70
N MET A 33 1.79 2.85 -4.90
CA MET A 33 2.35 1.50 -4.98
C MET A 33 2.16 0.97 -6.40
N GLN A 34 3.19 0.32 -6.94
CA GLN A 34 3.09 -0.40 -8.20
C GLN A 34 3.44 -1.86 -7.94
N LEU A 35 2.54 -2.76 -8.36
CA LEU A 35 2.64 -4.18 -8.10
C LEU A 35 2.56 -4.95 -9.41
N LYS A 36 3.52 -5.83 -9.65
CA LYS A 36 3.43 -6.75 -10.78
C LYS A 36 2.42 -7.84 -10.48
N ASN A 37 1.83 -8.40 -11.54
CA ASN A 37 0.87 -9.50 -11.41
C ASN A 37 1.39 -10.58 -10.46
N GLY A 38 0.55 -11.01 -9.54
CA GLY A 38 0.85 -12.06 -8.58
C GLY A 38 1.65 -11.63 -7.36
N THR A 39 2.05 -10.36 -7.28
CA THR A 39 2.73 -9.85 -6.08
C THR A 39 1.80 -9.94 -4.88
N VAL A 40 2.32 -10.49 -3.79
CA VAL A 40 1.58 -10.65 -2.54
C VAL A 40 2.15 -9.74 -1.48
N VAL A 41 1.28 -8.93 -0.87
CA VAL A 41 1.57 -8.24 0.39
C VAL A 41 1.11 -9.18 1.50
N PRO A 42 2.05 -9.73 2.31
CA PRO A 42 1.70 -10.73 3.32
C PRO A 42 0.75 -10.18 4.38
N ARG A 43 0.08 -11.10 5.08
CA ARG A 43 -0.83 -10.73 6.18
C ARG A 43 -0.10 -9.89 7.21
N HIS A 44 -0.66 -8.76 7.53
CA HIS A 44 -0.13 -7.79 8.49
C HIS A 44 -1.27 -6.96 9.06
N GLN A 45 -0.97 -6.20 10.10
CA GLN A 45 -1.88 -5.21 10.65
C GLN A 45 -1.10 -3.99 11.13
N HIS A 46 -1.76 -2.87 11.20
CA HIS A 46 -1.16 -1.62 11.64
C HIS A 46 -2.21 -0.71 12.29
N ILE A 47 -1.75 0.18 13.14
CA ILE A 47 -2.64 1.10 13.86
C ILE A 47 -3.33 2.10 12.93
N ASN A 48 -2.77 2.32 11.76
CA ASN A 48 -3.26 3.29 10.79
C ASN A 48 -4.58 2.83 10.17
N GLU A 49 -5.53 3.74 10.07
CA GLU A 49 -6.64 3.59 9.15
C GLU A 49 -6.10 3.70 7.74
N GLN A 50 -6.59 2.89 6.81
CA GLN A 50 -6.09 2.83 5.45
C GLN A 50 -7.20 3.07 4.44
N LEU A 51 -6.99 4.00 3.52
CA LEU A 51 -7.85 4.21 2.36
C LEU A 51 -7.04 3.87 1.12
N THR A 52 -7.50 2.92 0.33
CA THR A 52 -6.82 2.51 -0.90
C THR A 52 -7.75 2.66 -2.09
N VAL A 53 -7.29 3.36 -3.13
CA VAL A 53 -7.94 3.35 -4.44
C VAL A 53 -7.05 2.60 -5.41
N VAL A 54 -7.63 1.68 -6.17
CA VAL A 54 -6.94 0.98 -7.26
C VAL A 54 -7.08 1.83 -8.51
N THR A 55 -5.96 2.30 -9.06
CA THR A 55 -5.95 3.15 -10.26
C THR A 55 -5.71 2.34 -11.52
N GLU A 56 -5.07 1.19 -11.42
CA GLU A 56 -4.86 0.23 -12.52
C GLU A 56 -4.89 -1.17 -11.97
N GLY A 57 -5.39 -2.12 -12.77
CA GLY A 57 -5.45 -3.54 -12.37
C GLY A 57 -6.50 -3.82 -11.32
N ALA A 58 -6.19 -4.74 -10.42
CA ALA A 58 -7.08 -5.13 -9.33
C ALA A 58 -6.25 -5.74 -8.19
N LEU A 59 -6.76 -5.60 -6.96
CA LEU A 59 -6.18 -6.28 -5.80
C LEU A 59 -7.24 -7.13 -5.13
N ARG A 60 -6.86 -8.36 -4.75
CA ARG A 60 -7.66 -9.20 -3.88
C ARG A 60 -7.17 -9.01 -2.46
N PHE A 61 -7.99 -8.37 -1.63
CA PHE A 61 -7.73 -8.24 -0.20
C PHE A 61 -8.33 -9.41 0.55
N CYS A 62 -7.53 -10.03 1.42
CA CYS A 62 -7.97 -11.15 2.25
C CYS A 62 -8.02 -10.72 3.71
N PHE A 63 -9.18 -10.91 4.30
CA PHE A 63 -9.44 -10.67 5.72
C PHE A 63 -9.77 -12.00 6.39
N ASP A 64 -9.81 -12.04 7.72
CA ASP A 64 -10.05 -13.29 8.44
C ASP A 64 -11.41 -13.92 8.10
N ASP A 65 -12.41 -13.10 7.76
CA ASP A 65 -13.78 -13.56 7.50
C ASP A 65 -14.20 -13.48 6.03
N ARG A 66 -13.41 -12.87 5.15
CA ARG A 66 -13.83 -12.68 3.76
C ARG A 66 -12.67 -12.25 2.86
N GLU A 67 -12.90 -12.34 1.56
CA GLU A 67 -12.07 -11.72 0.54
C GLU A 67 -12.86 -10.61 -0.15
N ILE A 68 -12.17 -9.52 -0.53
CA ILE A 68 -12.77 -8.42 -1.26
C ILE A 68 -11.87 -8.11 -2.46
N LEU A 69 -12.43 -8.23 -3.66
CA LEU A 69 -11.73 -7.83 -4.88
C LEU A 69 -12.02 -6.36 -5.15
N VAL A 70 -10.95 -5.57 -5.26
CA VAL A 70 -11.03 -4.13 -5.53
C VAL A 70 -10.43 -3.89 -6.91
N GLY A 71 -11.26 -3.50 -7.85
CA GLY A 71 -10.84 -3.23 -9.22
C GLY A 71 -10.57 -1.77 -9.47
N LYS A 72 -10.24 -1.46 -10.73
CA LYS A 72 -9.91 -0.09 -11.16
C LYS A 72 -11.02 0.89 -10.77
N ASP A 73 -10.60 2.02 -10.19
CA ASP A 73 -11.45 3.12 -9.71
C ASP A 73 -12.34 2.73 -8.51
N GLU A 74 -12.13 1.56 -7.94
CA GLU A 74 -12.79 1.17 -6.71
C GLU A 74 -11.93 1.51 -5.49
N ILE A 75 -12.59 1.68 -4.35
CA ILE A 75 -11.95 2.16 -3.12
C ILE A 75 -12.29 1.19 -1.99
N ILE A 76 -11.29 0.88 -1.17
CA ILE A 76 -11.50 0.12 0.07
C ILE A 76 -11.01 0.93 1.26
N LEU A 77 -11.80 0.94 2.33
CA LEU A 77 -11.43 1.54 3.61
C LEU A 77 -11.22 0.42 4.61
N ILE A 78 -10.01 0.34 5.16
CA ILE A 78 -9.62 -0.68 6.12
C ILE A 78 -9.44 -0.02 7.48
N PRO A 79 -10.22 -0.41 8.51
CA PRO A 79 -10.07 0.14 9.85
C PRO A 79 -8.73 -0.19 10.50
N SER A 80 -8.39 0.58 11.54
CA SER A 80 -7.18 0.34 12.34
C SER A 80 -7.14 -1.10 12.85
N ASP A 81 -5.95 -1.69 12.81
CA ASP A 81 -5.63 -3.00 13.41
C ASP A 81 -6.42 -4.19 12.84
N VAL A 82 -7.04 -4.05 11.67
CA VAL A 82 -7.68 -5.18 11.00
C VAL A 82 -6.62 -5.93 10.19
N PRO A 83 -6.35 -7.20 10.53
CA PRO A 83 -5.36 -8.00 9.77
C PRO A 83 -5.81 -8.21 8.33
N HIS A 84 -4.89 -8.05 7.39
CA HIS A 84 -5.18 -8.21 5.97
C HIS A 84 -3.93 -8.54 5.17
N SER A 85 -4.17 -9.16 4.02
CA SER A 85 -3.17 -9.35 2.97
C SER A 85 -3.76 -8.89 1.65
N ALA A 86 -2.92 -8.76 0.64
CA ALA A 86 -3.38 -8.39 -0.70
C ALA A 86 -2.56 -9.09 -1.76
N GLU A 87 -3.21 -9.40 -2.89
CA GLU A 87 -2.57 -9.99 -4.05
C GLU A 87 -2.94 -9.20 -5.29
N ALA A 88 -1.94 -8.85 -6.10
CA ALA A 88 -2.18 -8.17 -7.37
C ALA A 88 -2.71 -9.14 -8.41
N ILE A 89 -3.86 -8.80 -8.96
CA ILE A 89 -4.50 -9.52 -10.05
C ILE A 89 -4.24 -8.70 -11.33
N GLY A 90 -3.23 -9.10 -12.09
CA GLY A 90 -2.67 -8.26 -13.15
C GLY A 90 -1.70 -7.24 -12.58
N ASP A 91 -0.95 -6.57 -13.45
CA ASP A 91 -0.11 -5.45 -13.05
C ASP A 91 -1.02 -4.33 -12.52
N SER A 92 -0.72 -3.84 -11.33
CA SER A 92 -1.64 -2.97 -10.60
C SER A 92 -0.94 -1.74 -10.04
N GLU A 93 -1.72 -0.70 -9.84
CA GLU A 93 -1.27 0.53 -9.19
C GLU A 93 -2.32 0.96 -8.17
N THR A 94 -1.85 1.38 -7.00
CA THR A 94 -2.72 1.93 -5.96
C THR A 94 -2.23 3.28 -5.49
N LEU A 95 -3.18 4.11 -5.04
CA LEU A 95 -2.91 5.29 -4.22
C LEU A 95 -3.50 5.00 -2.85
N GLU A 96 -2.71 5.23 -1.79
CA GLU A 96 -3.09 4.86 -0.44
C GLU A 96 -2.86 6.01 0.53
N ILE A 97 -3.85 6.25 1.38
CA ILE A 97 -3.76 7.23 2.46
C ILE A 97 -3.81 6.47 3.77
N PHE A 98 -2.89 6.79 4.68
CA PHE A 98 -2.83 6.23 6.03
C PHE A 98 -2.89 7.36 7.05
N ALA A 99 -3.66 7.17 8.11
CA ALA A 99 -3.74 8.10 9.23
C ALA A 99 -3.76 7.31 10.55
N PRO A 100 -2.90 7.65 11.51
CA PRO A 100 -1.79 8.60 11.45
C PRO A 100 -0.70 8.18 10.47
N CYS A 101 0.41 8.93 10.41
CA CYS A 101 1.53 8.60 9.55
C CYS A 101 2.06 7.18 9.79
N ARG A 102 2.55 6.54 8.72
CA ARG A 102 3.18 5.22 8.78
C ARG A 102 4.57 5.34 9.38
N GLU A 103 4.65 5.35 10.71
CA GLU A 103 5.93 5.43 11.42
C GLU A 103 6.83 4.22 11.13
N ASP A 104 6.24 3.04 10.95
CA ASP A 104 6.97 1.83 10.57
C ASP A 104 7.66 1.99 9.21
N TRP A 105 7.01 2.67 8.26
CA TRP A 105 7.59 2.92 6.94
C TRP A 105 8.66 4.00 6.98
N LYS A 106 8.48 5.03 7.80
CA LYS A 106 9.48 6.09 7.99
C LYS A 106 10.78 5.54 8.58
N THR A 107 10.68 4.56 9.47
CA THR A 107 11.82 3.97 10.17
C THR A 107 12.29 2.67 9.52
N GLN A 108 11.75 2.33 8.35
CA GLN A 108 12.10 1.12 7.59
C GLN A 108 11.84 -0.18 8.37
N LYS A 109 10.82 -0.20 9.22
CA LYS A 109 10.34 -1.40 9.93
C LYS A 109 9.23 -2.07 9.13
N ASP A 110 9.50 -2.32 7.87
CA ASP A 110 8.54 -2.84 6.89
C ASP A 110 9.09 -4.07 6.19
N ASP A 111 9.72 -4.96 6.93
CA ASP A 111 10.37 -6.18 6.42
C ASP A 111 9.41 -7.06 5.63
N TYR A 112 8.11 -7.06 5.98
CA TYR A 112 7.11 -7.85 5.28
C TYR A 112 6.93 -7.45 3.81
N LEU A 113 7.34 -6.23 3.43
CA LEU A 113 7.29 -5.73 2.06
C LEU A 113 8.60 -5.94 1.30
N ARG A 114 9.70 -6.17 2.01
CA ARG A 114 11.03 -6.20 1.40
C ARG A 114 11.42 -7.62 1.01
N ALA A 115 12.26 -7.70 -0.04
CA ALA A 115 12.83 -8.98 -0.44
C ALA A 115 13.71 -9.53 0.68
N LYS A 116 13.55 -10.81 0.98
CA LYS A 116 14.43 -11.52 1.90
C LYS A 116 15.75 -11.83 1.19
N LYS A 117 16.82 -11.62 1.91
CA LYS A 117 18.16 -11.98 1.43
C LYS A 117 18.45 -13.44 1.68
#